data_58d62caddb9df8123923c2910360596e
#
_entry.id   58d62caddb9df8123923c2910360596e
#
_cell.length_a   1.000
_cell.length_b   1.000
_cell.length_c   1.000
_cell.angle_alpha   90.00
_cell.angle_beta   90.00
_cell.angle_gamma   90.00
#
_symmetry.space_group_name_H-M   'P 1'
#
loop_
_entity.id
_entity.type
_entity.pdbx_description
1 polymer ?
#
loop_
_entity_poly.entity_id
_entity_poly.type
_entity_poly.pdbx_seq_one_letter_code
_entity_poly.pdbx_strand_id
1 'polypeptide(L)'
;SLMGLFDAVSNGIDDTPMVAFTQFNEQQRWSLAFYVGSLAFKDVQKPQNLAQNITASQIVNLNPAQLSAGQSEAQAHYVKWLRGNPEQLFTGKKNPITVTRTQLLAAQAAHAKGNYSQASDLAISAYLDGFELVENNLNAYDENLRKSIEVQLMDLRKTFKDEKDTAIVNEKVTAALAQLAKASSMLNETKLTDNALLSA
;
A
#
# COMPACT_ATOMS: atom_id res chain seq x y z
N SER A 1 5.36 11.92 18.10
CA SER A 1 4.68 11.37 16.92
C SER A 1 5.69 10.77 15.95
N LEU A 2 5.25 9.92 15.03
CA LEU A 2 6.13 9.45 13.94
C LEU A 2 6.44 10.57 12.95
N MET A 3 5.51 11.51 12.76
CA MET A 3 5.76 12.72 11.98
C MET A 3 6.96 13.49 12.52
N GLY A 4 7.03 13.72 13.84
CA GLY A 4 8.18 14.40 14.44
C GLY A 4 9.51 13.64 14.26
N LEU A 5 9.49 12.30 14.25
CA LEU A 5 10.67 11.50 13.93
C LEU A 5 11.03 11.61 12.44
N PHE A 6 10.05 11.60 11.55
CA PHE A 6 10.26 11.82 10.13
C PHE A 6 10.85 13.21 9.85
N ASP A 7 10.34 14.25 10.52
CA ASP A 7 10.85 15.61 10.41
C ASP A 7 12.30 15.70 10.90
N ALA A 8 12.62 15.08 12.04
CA ALA A 8 13.97 15.02 12.57
C ALA A 8 14.96 14.31 11.62
N VAL A 9 14.55 13.21 11.00
CA VAL A 9 15.36 12.52 9.98
C VAL A 9 15.52 13.37 8.72
N SER A 10 14.45 14.09 8.31
CA SER A 10 14.43 14.87 7.07
C SER A 10 15.23 16.17 7.17
N ASN A 11 15.16 16.85 8.32
CA ASN A 11 15.66 18.21 8.48
C ASN A 11 16.85 18.30 9.45
N GLY A 12 17.13 17.22 10.19
CA GLY A 12 18.03 17.28 11.35
C GLY A 12 17.31 17.88 12.57
N ILE A 13 18.06 18.17 13.59
CA ILE A 13 17.57 18.84 14.81
C ILE A 13 18.50 20.01 15.09
N ASP A 14 17.95 21.22 15.07
CA ASP A 14 18.70 22.45 15.32
C ASP A 14 19.43 22.39 16.67
N ASP A 15 20.62 23.00 16.73
CA ASP A 15 21.49 23.04 17.91
C ASP A 15 21.95 21.65 18.43
N THR A 16 21.90 20.61 17.57
CA THR A 16 22.41 19.27 17.87
C THR A 16 23.33 18.74 16.77
N PRO A 17 24.15 17.69 17.06
CA PRO A 17 24.95 17.01 16.03
C PRO A 17 24.13 16.26 14.97
N MET A 18 22.80 16.15 15.12
CA MET A 18 21.93 15.43 14.19
C MET A 18 21.68 16.27 12.95
N VAL A 19 22.30 15.90 11.84
CA VAL A 19 22.11 16.53 10.52
C VAL A 19 20.95 15.90 9.75
N ALA A 20 20.48 16.60 8.72
CA ALA A 20 19.47 16.08 7.80
C ALA A 20 20.04 14.89 6.98
N PHE A 21 19.27 13.82 6.85
CA PHE A 21 19.63 12.64 6.06
C PHE A 21 19.10 12.78 4.64
N THR A 22 19.62 13.77 3.91
CA THR A 22 19.16 14.11 2.54
C THR A 22 19.50 13.05 1.50
N GLN A 23 20.45 12.13 1.79
CA GLN A 23 20.80 11.00 0.95
C GLN A 23 19.69 9.92 0.86
N PHE A 24 18.75 9.92 1.81
CA PHE A 24 17.63 8.99 1.80
C PHE A 24 16.42 9.58 1.08
N ASN A 25 15.75 8.76 0.28
CA ASN A 25 14.46 9.14 -0.30
C ASN A 25 13.36 9.18 0.77
N GLU A 26 12.18 9.68 0.40
CA GLU A 26 11.07 9.83 1.35
C GLU A 26 10.65 8.51 2.00
N GLN A 27 10.56 7.43 1.22
CA GLN A 27 10.21 6.10 1.71
C GLN A 27 11.21 5.59 2.75
N GLN A 28 12.51 5.77 2.51
CA GLN A 28 13.56 5.38 3.45
C GLN A 28 13.49 6.18 4.75
N ARG A 29 13.22 7.49 4.66
CA ARG A 29 13.05 8.35 5.85
C ARG A 29 11.83 7.94 6.68
N TRP A 30 10.72 7.59 6.03
CA TRP A 30 9.55 7.03 6.72
C TRP A 30 9.86 5.69 7.38
N SER A 31 10.58 4.79 6.70
CA SER A 31 11.00 3.50 7.26
C SER A 31 11.84 3.68 8.52
N LEU A 32 12.78 4.65 8.52
CA LEU A 32 13.56 5.01 9.71
C LEU A 32 12.68 5.57 10.83
N ALA A 33 11.75 6.47 10.53
CA ALA A 33 10.84 7.04 11.52
C ALA A 33 9.98 5.95 12.19
N PHE A 34 9.45 5.02 11.42
CA PHE A 34 8.70 3.87 11.95
C PHE A 34 9.59 2.95 12.77
N TYR A 35 10.79 2.62 12.31
CA TYR A 35 11.74 1.79 13.02
C TYR A 35 12.12 2.40 14.38
N VAL A 36 12.60 3.65 14.40
CA VAL A 36 12.94 4.35 15.64
C VAL A 36 11.74 4.46 16.57
N GLY A 37 10.56 4.79 16.01
CA GLY A 37 9.32 4.88 16.78
C GLY A 37 8.84 3.57 17.37
N SER A 38 9.28 2.42 16.85
CA SER A 38 8.93 1.09 17.34
C SER A 38 9.82 0.63 18.50
N LEU A 39 11.05 1.15 18.62
CA LEU A 39 12.07 0.63 19.55
C LEU A 39 11.61 0.61 21.01
N ALA A 40 10.86 1.63 21.45
CA ALA A 40 10.34 1.72 22.81
C ALA A 40 9.20 0.74 23.12
N PHE A 41 8.69 0.03 22.12
CA PHE A 41 7.48 -0.81 22.21
C PHE A 41 7.69 -2.26 21.73
N LYS A 42 8.95 -2.66 21.47
CA LYS A 42 9.27 -3.99 20.91
C LYS A 42 8.77 -5.16 21.77
N ASP A 43 8.79 -4.99 23.10
CA ASP A 43 8.46 -6.05 24.05
C ASP A 43 6.97 -6.06 24.46
N VAL A 44 6.16 -5.19 23.86
CA VAL A 44 4.72 -5.14 24.14
C VAL A 44 4.04 -6.36 23.55
N GLN A 45 3.41 -7.16 24.41
CA GLN A 45 2.73 -8.39 24.02
C GLN A 45 1.51 -8.11 23.15
N LYS A 46 1.23 -9.03 22.22
CA LYS A 46 0.04 -8.95 21.36
C LYS A 46 -1.23 -8.96 22.21
N PRO A 47 -2.13 -7.97 22.11
CA PRO A 47 -3.38 -7.97 22.82
C PRO A 47 -4.33 -9.05 22.28
N GLN A 48 -5.17 -9.61 23.16
CA GLN A 48 -6.12 -10.68 22.79
C GLN A 48 -7.25 -10.16 21.90
N ASN A 49 -7.67 -8.91 22.08
CA ASN A 49 -8.72 -8.26 21.29
C ASN A 49 -8.11 -7.18 20.38
N LEU A 50 -8.17 -7.42 19.06
CA LEU A 50 -7.59 -6.54 18.04
C LEU A 50 -8.60 -5.57 17.42
N ALA A 51 -9.81 -5.49 17.95
CA ALA A 51 -10.91 -4.75 17.33
C ALA A 51 -10.81 -3.24 17.57
N GLN A 52 -9.87 -2.57 16.86
CA GLN A 52 -9.85 -1.11 16.91
C GLN A 52 -9.40 -0.52 15.58
N ASN A 53 -10.21 0.39 15.04
CA ASN A 53 -9.94 1.10 13.81
C ASN A 53 -8.98 2.28 14.05
N ILE A 54 -7.70 1.99 14.32
CA ILE A 54 -6.66 3.02 14.34
C ILE A 54 -6.07 3.11 12.95
N THR A 55 -6.14 4.29 12.35
CA THR A 55 -5.62 4.53 11.01
C THR A 55 -4.11 4.81 11.02
N ALA A 56 -3.44 4.57 9.89
CA ALA A 56 -2.04 4.94 9.73
C ALA A 56 -1.81 6.44 9.96
N SER A 57 -2.73 7.30 9.49
CA SER A 57 -2.68 8.74 9.72
C SER A 57 -2.70 9.10 11.21
N GLN A 58 -3.55 8.44 12.01
CA GLN A 58 -3.58 8.67 13.45
C GLN A 58 -2.27 8.25 14.13
N ILE A 59 -1.73 7.08 13.79
CA ILE A 59 -0.45 6.60 14.32
C ILE A 59 0.70 7.55 13.94
N VAL A 60 0.70 8.12 12.75
CA VAL A 60 1.74 9.04 12.29
C VAL A 60 1.68 10.38 13.04
N ASN A 61 0.50 10.98 13.14
CA ASN A 61 0.34 12.34 13.63
C ASN A 61 0.22 12.45 15.16
N LEU A 62 -0.33 11.43 15.81
CA LEU A 62 -0.56 11.43 17.25
C LEU A 62 0.50 10.59 17.99
N ASN A 63 0.87 11.00 19.18
CA ASN A 63 1.69 10.16 20.06
C ASN A 63 0.81 9.13 20.80
N PRO A 64 1.43 8.06 21.41
CA PRO A 64 0.65 7.03 22.10
C PRO A 64 -0.25 7.55 23.21
N ALA A 65 0.16 8.59 23.94
CA ALA A 65 -0.67 9.17 25.00
C ALA A 65 -1.92 9.87 24.43
N GLN A 66 -1.76 10.60 23.32
CA GLN A 66 -2.89 11.24 22.62
C GLN A 66 -3.87 10.21 22.05
N LEU A 67 -3.34 9.12 21.47
CA LEU A 67 -4.17 8.03 20.93
C LEU A 67 -4.92 7.26 22.01
N SER A 68 -4.41 7.26 23.24
CA SER A 68 -4.99 6.53 24.38
C SER A 68 -5.83 7.45 25.29
N ALA A 69 -5.83 8.75 25.07
CA ALA A 69 -6.55 9.71 25.90
C ALA A 69 -8.05 9.41 25.93
N GLY A 70 -8.62 9.22 27.12
CA GLY A 70 -10.03 8.89 27.31
C GLY A 70 -10.44 7.47 26.87
N GLN A 71 -9.49 6.60 26.56
CA GLN A 71 -9.73 5.25 26.13
C GLN A 71 -9.51 4.22 27.27
N SER A 72 -9.95 2.98 27.04
CA SER A 72 -9.72 1.88 27.98
C SER A 72 -8.23 1.49 28.03
N GLU A 73 -7.83 0.81 29.12
CA GLU A 73 -6.49 0.26 29.26
C GLU A 73 -6.15 -0.74 28.13
N ALA A 74 -7.12 -1.54 27.71
CA ALA A 74 -6.96 -2.46 26.57
C ALA A 74 -6.63 -1.71 25.27
N GLN A 75 -7.23 -0.55 25.06
CA GLN A 75 -6.94 0.31 23.91
C GLN A 75 -5.55 0.93 24.00
N ALA A 76 -5.17 1.42 25.15
CA ALA A 76 -3.82 1.96 25.37
C ALA A 76 -2.75 0.88 25.14
N HIS A 77 -3.02 -0.36 25.57
CA HIS A 77 -2.15 -1.51 25.30
C HIS A 77 -2.05 -1.81 23.79
N TYR A 78 -3.20 -1.83 23.06
CA TYR A 78 -3.23 -2.04 21.62
C TYR A 78 -2.43 -0.97 20.85
N VAL A 79 -2.55 0.31 21.22
CA VAL A 79 -1.78 1.41 20.62
C VAL A 79 -0.27 1.19 20.79
N LYS A 80 0.16 0.79 21.99
CA LYS A 80 1.58 0.51 22.26
C LYS A 80 2.08 -0.69 21.46
N TRP A 81 1.30 -1.77 21.42
CA TRP A 81 1.64 -2.94 20.61
C TRP A 81 1.73 -2.60 19.13
N LEU A 82 0.78 -1.82 18.60
CA LEU A 82 0.75 -1.41 17.20
C LEU A 82 1.95 -0.51 16.84
N ARG A 83 2.43 0.28 17.79
CA ARG A 83 3.68 1.05 17.65
C ARG A 83 4.91 0.16 17.55
N GLY A 84 4.96 -0.92 18.30
CA GLY A 84 6.04 -1.92 18.26
C GLY A 84 5.98 -2.81 17.01
N ASN A 85 4.81 -2.88 16.36
CA ASN A 85 4.53 -3.74 15.21
C ASN A 85 3.87 -2.93 14.08
N PRO A 86 4.54 -1.92 13.52
CA PRO A 86 3.93 -0.98 12.57
C PRO A 86 3.44 -1.64 11.28
N GLU A 87 4.01 -2.78 10.89
CA GLU A 87 3.57 -3.58 9.76
C GLU A 87 2.09 -4.00 9.88
N GLN A 88 1.58 -4.13 11.11
CA GLN A 88 0.18 -4.48 11.39
C GLN A 88 -0.82 -3.40 10.96
N LEU A 89 -0.37 -2.15 10.81
CA LEU A 89 -1.18 -1.07 10.23
C LEU A 89 -1.57 -1.36 8.78
N PHE A 90 -0.75 -2.15 8.10
CA PHE A 90 -0.89 -2.48 6.69
C PHE A 90 -1.40 -3.91 6.47
N THR A 91 -1.46 -4.73 7.54
CA THR A 91 -2.09 -6.06 7.48
C THR A 91 -3.60 -5.90 7.33
N GLY A 92 -4.15 -6.53 6.31
CA GLY A 92 -5.57 -6.41 5.96
C GLY A 92 -5.86 -5.36 4.88
N LYS A 93 -4.96 -4.42 4.57
CA LYS A 93 -5.02 -3.73 3.29
C LYS A 93 -4.60 -4.73 2.22
N LYS A 94 -5.52 -5.12 1.38
CA LYS A 94 -5.21 -5.96 0.22
C LYS A 94 -4.10 -5.28 -0.57
N ASN A 95 -3.08 -6.04 -0.99
CA ASN A 95 -2.06 -5.53 -1.90
C ASN A 95 -2.74 -4.88 -3.10
N PRO A 96 -2.41 -3.62 -3.48
CA PRO A 96 -3.10 -2.92 -4.56
C PRO A 96 -3.11 -3.69 -5.89
N ILE A 97 -2.02 -4.38 -6.25
CA ILE A 97 -2.00 -5.27 -7.43
C ILE A 97 -2.99 -6.42 -7.27
N THR A 98 -3.15 -6.97 -6.06
CA THR A 98 -4.16 -8.00 -5.78
C THR A 98 -5.58 -7.44 -5.93
N VAL A 99 -5.82 -6.20 -5.49
CA VAL A 99 -7.12 -5.52 -5.71
C VAL A 99 -7.40 -5.37 -7.19
N THR A 100 -6.45 -4.83 -7.97
CA THR A 100 -6.58 -4.68 -9.43
C THR A 100 -6.94 -6.01 -10.09
N ARG A 101 -6.20 -7.08 -9.78
CA ARG A 101 -6.45 -8.42 -10.32
C ARG A 101 -7.84 -8.95 -9.95
N THR A 102 -8.24 -8.83 -8.70
CA THR A 102 -9.54 -9.30 -8.22
C THR A 102 -10.68 -8.58 -8.93
N GLN A 103 -10.58 -7.26 -9.10
CA GLN A 103 -11.58 -6.46 -9.79
C GLN A 103 -11.65 -6.78 -11.29
N LEU A 104 -10.52 -7.01 -11.96
CA LEU A 104 -10.51 -7.42 -13.37
C LEU A 104 -11.14 -8.79 -13.58
N LEU A 105 -10.89 -9.76 -12.71
CA LEU A 105 -11.51 -11.08 -12.77
C LEU A 105 -13.03 -11.00 -12.49
N ALA A 106 -13.44 -10.13 -11.57
CA ALA A 106 -14.86 -9.86 -11.32
C ALA A 106 -15.53 -9.19 -12.52
N ALA A 107 -14.84 -8.24 -13.18
CA ALA A 107 -15.30 -7.60 -14.41
C ALA A 107 -15.49 -8.62 -15.54
N GLN A 108 -14.52 -9.51 -15.73
CA GLN A 108 -14.59 -10.62 -16.71
C GLN A 108 -15.80 -11.53 -16.44
N ALA A 109 -16.02 -11.88 -15.17
CA ALA A 109 -17.17 -12.71 -14.80
C ALA A 109 -18.52 -12.01 -15.00
N ALA A 110 -18.59 -10.69 -14.74
CA ALA A 110 -19.79 -9.89 -15.01
C ALA A 110 -20.07 -9.79 -16.52
N HIS A 111 -19.03 -9.56 -17.32
CA HIS A 111 -19.13 -9.51 -18.78
C HIS A 111 -19.65 -10.83 -19.37
N ALA A 112 -19.12 -11.97 -18.90
CA ALA A 112 -19.56 -13.29 -19.35
C ALA A 112 -21.06 -13.56 -19.05
N LYS A 113 -21.64 -12.85 -18.08
CA LYS A 113 -23.07 -12.89 -17.75
C LYS A 113 -23.89 -11.84 -18.49
N GLY A 114 -23.30 -11.07 -19.40
CA GLY A 114 -23.95 -9.98 -20.13
C GLY A 114 -24.10 -8.67 -19.33
N ASN A 115 -23.53 -8.58 -18.14
CA ASN A 115 -23.60 -7.39 -17.28
C ASN A 115 -22.50 -6.38 -17.65
N TYR A 116 -22.57 -5.82 -18.87
CA TYR A 116 -21.50 -4.99 -19.44
C TYR A 116 -21.23 -3.69 -18.68
N SER A 117 -22.29 -3.04 -18.18
CA SER A 117 -22.14 -1.84 -17.35
C SER A 117 -21.36 -2.15 -16.07
N GLN A 118 -21.77 -3.20 -15.36
CA GLN A 118 -21.09 -3.64 -14.14
C GLN A 118 -19.63 -4.03 -14.41
N ALA A 119 -19.36 -4.71 -15.53
CA ALA A 119 -18.00 -5.08 -15.92
C ALA A 119 -17.13 -3.84 -16.14
N SER A 120 -17.65 -2.81 -16.80
CA SER A 120 -16.96 -1.53 -17.00
C SER A 120 -16.71 -0.81 -15.67
N ASP A 121 -17.68 -0.79 -14.75
CA ASP A 121 -17.54 -0.16 -13.43
C ASP A 121 -16.47 -0.87 -12.57
N LEU A 122 -16.44 -2.20 -12.62
CA LEU A 122 -15.39 -2.99 -11.95
C LEU A 122 -14.00 -2.74 -12.54
N ALA A 123 -13.88 -2.48 -13.85
CA ALA A 123 -12.62 -2.09 -14.46
C ALA A 123 -12.15 -0.70 -14.00
N ILE A 124 -13.07 0.24 -13.76
CA ILE A 124 -12.76 1.54 -13.15
C ILE A 124 -12.22 1.33 -11.73
N SER A 125 -12.90 0.51 -10.91
CA SER A 125 -12.44 0.19 -9.56
C SER A 125 -11.08 -0.53 -9.56
N ALA A 126 -10.80 -1.38 -10.55
CA ALA A 126 -9.50 -2.02 -10.71
C ALA A 126 -8.36 -0.99 -10.84
N TYR A 127 -8.61 0.09 -11.56
CA TYR A 127 -7.64 1.18 -11.69
C TYR A 127 -7.57 2.04 -10.41
N LEU A 128 -8.68 2.66 -10.00
CA LEU A 128 -8.71 3.66 -8.92
C LEU A 128 -8.42 3.07 -7.52
N ASP A 129 -8.97 1.90 -7.21
CA ASP A 129 -8.83 1.27 -5.88
C ASP A 129 -7.60 0.36 -5.79
N GLY A 130 -6.94 0.14 -6.92
CA GLY A 130 -5.81 -0.78 -7.05
C GLY A 130 -4.59 -0.14 -7.70
N PHE A 131 -4.51 -0.14 -9.04
CA PHE A 131 -3.29 0.18 -9.78
C PHE A 131 -2.76 1.60 -9.52
N GLU A 132 -3.63 2.60 -9.44
CA GLU A 132 -3.27 4.00 -9.14
C GLU A 132 -2.42 4.13 -7.86
N LEU A 133 -2.71 3.30 -6.85
CA LEU A 133 -2.00 3.33 -5.56
C LEU A 133 -0.54 2.85 -5.64
N VAL A 134 -0.16 2.15 -6.70
CA VAL A 134 1.21 1.67 -6.92
C VAL A 134 1.88 2.31 -8.14
N GLU A 135 1.17 3.12 -8.90
CA GLU A 135 1.61 3.70 -10.16
C GLU A 135 2.92 4.48 -10.00
N ASN A 136 3.00 5.36 -9.01
CA ASN A 136 4.21 6.16 -8.74
C ASN A 136 5.40 5.29 -8.35
N ASN A 137 5.19 4.26 -7.54
CA ASN A 137 6.24 3.34 -7.15
C ASN A 137 6.73 2.54 -8.35
N LEU A 138 5.81 2.00 -9.17
CA LEU A 138 6.17 1.25 -10.37
C LEU A 138 6.89 2.13 -11.39
N ASN A 139 6.47 3.39 -11.52
CA ASN A 139 7.11 4.36 -12.43
C ASN A 139 8.59 4.60 -12.09
N ALA A 140 8.96 4.54 -10.81
CA ALA A 140 10.35 4.68 -10.38
C ALA A 140 11.25 3.51 -10.80
N TYR A 141 10.68 2.32 -11.04
CA TYR A 141 11.41 1.11 -11.42
C TYR A 141 11.30 0.78 -12.90
N ASP A 142 10.10 0.90 -13.48
CA ASP A 142 9.84 0.61 -14.90
C ASP A 142 8.67 1.46 -15.40
N GLU A 143 9.03 2.63 -15.94
CA GLU A 143 8.06 3.56 -16.53
C GLU A 143 7.31 2.95 -17.72
N ASN A 144 7.98 2.10 -18.52
CA ASN A 144 7.36 1.48 -19.71
C ASN A 144 6.30 0.44 -19.28
N LEU A 145 6.60 -0.37 -18.28
CA LEU A 145 5.65 -1.33 -17.71
C LEU A 145 4.45 -0.59 -17.10
N ARG A 146 4.69 0.49 -16.34
CA ARG A 146 3.62 1.32 -15.77
C ARG A 146 2.70 1.87 -16.86
N LYS A 147 3.26 2.52 -17.89
CA LYS A 147 2.48 3.06 -19.02
C LYS A 147 1.70 1.99 -19.76
N SER A 148 2.32 0.82 -19.97
CA SER A 148 1.67 -0.29 -20.66
C SER A 148 0.47 -0.83 -19.87
N ILE A 149 0.57 -0.97 -18.55
CA ILE A 149 -0.55 -1.42 -17.70
C ILE A 149 -1.66 -0.38 -17.71
N GLU A 150 -1.33 0.91 -17.57
CA GLU A 150 -2.32 2.00 -17.61
C GLU A 150 -3.14 1.96 -18.90
N VAL A 151 -2.47 1.90 -20.05
CA VAL A 151 -3.14 1.82 -21.36
C VAL A 151 -4.03 0.59 -21.47
N GLN A 152 -3.57 -0.57 -20.98
CA GLN A 152 -4.38 -1.79 -20.99
C GLN A 152 -5.60 -1.70 -20.09
N LEU A 153 -5.50 -1.11 -18.91
CA LEU A 153 -6.64 -0.94 -18.00
C LEU A 153 -7.67 0.03 -18.58
N MET A 154 -7.24 1.12 -19.23
CA MET A 154 -8.11 2.05 -19.93
C MET A 154 -8.84 1.37 -21.12
N ASP A 155 -8.12 0.57 -21.91
CA ASP A 155 -8.70 -0.17 -23.04
C ASP A 155 -9.69 -1.24 -22.55
N LEU A 156 -9.37 -1.96 -21.47
CA LEU A 156 -10.28 -2.95 -20.87
C LEU A 156 -11.59 -2.34 -20.40
N ARG A 157 -11.56 -1.15 -19.80
CA ARG A 157 -12.80 -0.44 -19.42
C ARG A 157 -13.75 -0.29 -20.61
N LYS A 158 -13.22 0.16 -21.75
CA LYS A 158 -14.00 0.31 -22.99
C LYS A 158 -14.42 -1.04 -23.54
N THR A 159 -13.50 -1.99 -23.58
CA THR A 159 -13.76 -3.36 -24.08
C THR A 159 -14.88 -4.02 -23.30
N PHE A 160 -14.89 -3.97 -21.97
CA PHE A 160 -15.97 -4.55 -21.16
C PHE A 160 -17.35 -3.95 -21.44
N LYS A 161 -17.40 -2.68 -21.85
CA LYS A 161 -18.66 -2.01 -22.18
C LYS A 161 -19.16 -2.34 -23.57
N ASP A 162 -18.28 -2.30 -24.56
CA ASP A 162 -18.64 -2.25 -25.97
C ASP A 162 -18.52 -3.60 -26.68
N GLU A 163 -17.54 -4.42 -26.27
CA GLU A 163 -17.27 -5.74 -26.88
C GLU A 163 -18.26 -6.79 -26.34
N LYS A 164 -18.75 -7.65 -27.22
CA LYS A 164 -19.66 -8.75 -26.88
C LYS A 164 -19.00 -10.12 -26.98
N ASP A 165 -17.89 -10.20 -27.72
CA ASP A 165 -17.13 -11.43 -27.83
C ASP A 165 -16.28 -11.66 -26.57
N THR A 166 -16.67 -12.68 -25.83
CA THR A 166 -15.96 -13.08 -24.60
C THR A 166 -14.53 -13.56 -24.84
N ALA A 167 -14.24 -14.07 -26.05
CA ALA A 167 -12.89 -14.53 -26.37
C ALA A 167 -11.91 -13.33 -26.45
N ILE A 168 -12.33 -12.25 -27.09
CA ILE A 168 -11.53 -11.01 -27.17
C ILE A 168 -11.32 -10.42 -25.78
N VAL A 169 -12.36 -10.37 -24.96
CA VAL A 169 -12.26 -9.88 -23.57
C VAL A 169 -11.31 -10.72 -22.76
N ASN A 170 -11.40 -12.05 -22.87
CA ASN A 170 -10.54 -12.98 -22.12
C ASN A 170 -9.06 -12.83 -22.51
N GLU A 171 -8.75 -12.66 -23.79
CA GLU A 171 -7.38 -12.42 -24.27
C GLU A 171 -6.80 -11.15 -23.66
N LYS A 172 -7.55 -10.05 -23.71
CA LYS A 172 -7.10 -8.76 -23.16
C LYS A 172 -6.92 -8.81 -21.63
N VAL A 173 -7.84 -9.43 -20.90
CA VAL A 173 -7.71 -9.63 -19.45
C VAL A 173 -6.48 -10.47 -19.13
N THR A 174 -6.24 -11.55 -19.85
CA THR A 174 -5.06 -12.41 -19.66
C THR A 174 -3.77 -11.62 -19.87
N ALA A 175 -3.70 -10.79 -20.91
CA ALA A 175 -2.55 -9.93 -21.17
C ALA A 175 -2.29 -8.92 -20.03
N ALA A 176 -3.35 -8.28 -19.52
CA ALA A 176 -3.25 -7.35 -18.40
C ALA A 176 -2.80 -8.06 -17.11
N LEU A 177 -3.36 -9.24 -16.81
CA LEU A 177 -2.97 -10.04 -15.64
C LEU A 177 -1.49 -10.46 -15.68
N ALA A 178 -0.96 -10.77 -16.86
CA ALA A 178 0.46 -11.10 -17.04
C ALA A 178 1.37 -9.89 -16.74
N GLN A 179 0.99 -8.68 -17.16
CA GLN A 179 1.76 -7.47 -16.83
C GLN A 179 1.65 -7.10 -15.36
N LEU A 180 0.47 -7.25 -14.75
CA LEU A 180 0.30 -7.06 -13.30
C LEU A 180 1.14 -8.05 -12.48
N ALA A 181 1.34 -9.28 -12.97
CA ALA A 181 2.24 -10.24 -12.34
C ALA A 181 3.70 -9.77 -12.37
N LYS A 182 4.17 -9.19 -13.48
CA LYS A 182 5.52 -8.59 -13.57
C LYS A 182 5.66 -7.42 -12.59
N ALA A 183 4.69 -6.52 -12.56
CA ALA A 183 4.69 -5.40 -11.62
C ALA A 183 4.72 -5.87 -10.15
N SER A 184 3.96 -6.90 -9.82
CA SER A 184 3.96 -7.51 -8.48
C SER A 184 5.33 -8.06 -8.09
N SER A 185 6.00 -8.78 -8.99
CA SER A 185 7.36 -9.30 -8.75
C SER A 185 8.35 -8.17 -8.52
N MET A 186 8.38 -7.14 -9.37
CA MET A 186 9.28 -5.99 -9.22
C MET A 186 9.07 -5.28 -7.89
N LEU A 187 7.83 -4.99 -7.51
CA LEU A 187 7.50 -4.29 -6.26
C LEU A 187 7.79 -5.14 -5.01
N ASN A 188 7.74 -6.47 -5.11
CA ASN A 188 8.07 -7.37 -4.01
C ASN A 188 9.59 -7.59 -3.86
N GLU A 189 10.32 -7.71 -4.97
CA GLU A 189 11.78 -7.83 -4.96
C GLU A 189 12.43 -6.61 -4.35
N THR A 190 11.91 -5.42 -4.62
CA THR A 190 12.41 -4.17 -4.05
C THR A 190 12.17 -4.10 -2.53
N LYS A 191 11.04 -4.59 -2.04
CA LYS A 191 10.78 -4.69 -0.60
C LYS A 191 11.78 -5.63 0.10
N LEU A 192 12.23 -6.69 -0.57
CA LEU A 192 13.21 -7.62 -0.02
C LEU A 192 14.61 -7.02 0.02
N THR A 193 15.02 -6.25 -1.00
CA THR A 193 16.31 -5.54 -1.01
C THR A 193 16.34 -4.40 -0.02
N ASP A 194 15.26 -3.64 0.13
CA ASP A 194 15.13 -2.58 1.14
C ASP A 194 15.18 -3.17 2.57
N ASN A 195 14.54 -4.30 2.82
CA ASN A 195 14.59 -5.00 4.10
C ASN A 195 15.98 -5.61 4.39
N ALA A 196 16.71 -6.09 3.38
CA ALA A 196 18.05 -6.63 3.54
C ALA A 196 19.09 -5.55 3.87
N LEU A 197 18.91 -4.34 3.33
CA LEU A 197 19.75 -3.17 3.64
C LEU A 197 19.50 -2.62 5.06
N LEU A 198 18.32 -2.88 5.63
CA LEU A 198 17.97 -2.49 7.01
C LEU A 198 18.38 -3.53 8.06
N SER A 199 18.82 -4.73 7.63
CA SER A 199 19.25 -5.84 8.50
C SER A 199 20.77 -6.05 8.52
N ALA A 200 21.55 -5.27 7.77
CA ALA A 200 23.00 -5.25 7.73
C ALA A 200 23.57 -4.02 8.46
#